data_d33f6b78383025db0bcd7fa28027628d
#
_entry.id   d33f6b78383025db0bcd7fa28027628d
#
_cell.length_a   1.000
_cell.length_b   1.000
_cell.length_c   1.000
_cell.angle_alpha   90.00
_cell.angle_beta   90.00
_cell.angle_gamma   90.00
#
_symmetry.space_group_name_H-M   'P 1'
#
loop_
_entity.id
_entity.type
_entity.pdbx_description
1 polymer ?
#
loop_
_entity_poly.entity_id
_entity_poly.type
_entity_poly.pdbx_seq_one_letter_code
_entity_poly.pdbx_strand_id
1 'polypeptide(L)'
;MADRAVGVPFAKEGIPFIAVPAGVTLLTAWLGWPVVAFLGGIATLFSAWFFRNPARVIPQGPNLIVAPGDGKVIAIEEEFEPRYLKERSVRLTIFLNVFDVHINRMPCDGVIEGVQYQPGLFLVASKPEATLRNEQNAVMIKTHDG
;
A
#
# COMPACT_ATOMS: atom_id res chain seq x y z
N MET A 1 -7.82 -24.71 8.03
CA MET A 1 -8.17 -24.36 6.63
C MET A 1 -7.75 -22.92 6.43
N ALA A 2 -6.77 -22.64 5.62
CA ALA A 2 -6.33 -21.26 5.39
C ALA A 2 -7.46 -20.48 4.72
N ASP A 3 -7.95 -19.46 5.39
CA ASP A 3 -8.99 -18.59 4.86
C ASP A 3 -8.39 -17.81 3.68
N ARG A 4 -8.85 -18.11 2.47
CA ARG A 4 -8.41 -17.36 1.28
C ARG A 4 -9.11 -16.02 1.34
N ALA A 5 -8.37 -14.96 1.61
CA ALA A 5 -8.86 -13.61 1.35
C ALA A 5 -9.31 -13.53 -0.12
N VAL A 6 -10.61 -13.50 -0.35
CA VAL A 6 -11.20 -13.33 -1.69
C VAL A 6 -10.90 -11.91 -2.12
N GLY A 7 -9.76 -11.73 -2.80
CA GLY A 7 -9.37 -10.44 -3.34
C GLY A 7 -10.18 -10.12 -4.60
N VAL A 8 -10.75 -8.93 -4.68
CA VAL A 8 -11.10 -8.34 -5.98
C VAL A 8 -9.79 -8.09 -6.75
N PRO A 9 -9.75 -8.30 -8.08
CA PRO A 9 -8.48 -8.27 -8.84
C PRO A 9 -7.75 -6.92 -8.76
N PHE A 10 -8.48 -5.83 -8.53
CA PHE A 10 -7.94 -4.47 -8.40
C PHE A 10 -8.51 -3.75 -7.19
N ALA A 11 -7.73 -2.84 -6.61
CA ALA A 11 -8.21 -1.92 -5.58
C ALA A 11 -9.30 -1.02 -6.16
N LYS A 12 -10.35 -0.75 -5.37
CA LYS A 12 -11.47 0.12 -5.80
C LYS A 12 -10.99 1.52 -6.13
N GLU A 13 -10.03 2.03 -5.37
CA GLU A 13 -9.39 3.32 -5.53
C GLU A 13 -8.60 3.42 -6.84
N GLY A 14 -8.15 2.29 -7.37
CA GLY A 14 -7.43 2.19 -8.64
C GLY A 14 -8.33 2.23 -9.87
N ILE A 15 -9.63 1.94 -9.73
CA ILE A 15 -10.55 1.85 -10.87
C ILE A 15 -10.54 3.11 -11.74
N PRO A 16 -10.62 4.35 -11.20
CA PRO A 16 -10.55 5.55 -12.03
C PRO A 16 -9.23 5.68 -12.79
N PHE A 17 -8.12 5.32 -12.14
CA PHE A 17 -6.78 5.38 -12.74
C PHE A 17 -6.55 4.34 -13.84
N ILE A 18 -7.36 3.30 -13.90
CA ILE A 18 -7.38 2.31 -14.99
C ILE A 18 -8.37 2.74 -16.07
N ALA A 19 -9.58 3.15 -15.68
CA ALA A 19 -10.67 3.44 -16.61
C ALA A 19 -10.40 4.68 -17.47
N VAL A 20 -9.84 5.75 -16.89
CA VAL A 20 -9.56 6.99 -17.63
C VAL A 20 -8.54 6.76 -18.76
N PRO A 21 -7.32 6.24 -18.52
CA PRO A 21 -6.39 5.99 -19.61
C PRO A 21 -6.91 4.92 -20.58
N ALA A 22 -7.69 3.94 -20.14
CA ALA A 22 -8.34 2.98 -21.04
C ALA A 22 -9.32 3.67 -21.98
N GLY A 23 -10.16 4.57 -21.47
CA GLY A 23 -11.07 5.37 -22.28
C GLY A 23 -10.36 6.25 -23.29
N VAL A 24 -9.28 6.93 -22.86
CA VAL A 24 -8.42 7.72 -23.76
C VAL A 24 -7.80 6.84 -24.85
N THR A 25 -7.32 5.66 -24.49
CA THR A 25 -6.74 4.69 -25.44
C THR A 25 -7.75 4.29 -26.50
N LEU A 26 -8.97 3.91 -26.10
CA LEU A 26 -10.03 3.49 -27.03
C LEU A 26 -10.46 4.65 -27.94
N LEU A 27 -10.64 5.84 -27.38
CA LEU A 27 -11.03 7.03 -28.15
C LEU A 27 -9.96 7.41 -29.18
N THR A 28 -8.69 7.45 -28.78
CA THR A 28 -7.60 7.84 -29.70
C THR A 28 -7.30 6.77 -30.74
N ALA A 29 -7.50 5.49 -30.41
CA ALA A 29 -7.47 4.42 -31.41
C ALA A 29 -8.58 4.57 -32.43
N TRP A 30 -9.81 4.89 -32.00
CA TRP A 30 -10.94 5.15 -32.89
C TRP A 30 -10.73 6.37 -33.79
N LEU A 31 -10.09 7.43 -33.26
CA LEU A 31 -9.72 8.63 -34.02
C LEU A 31 -8.53 8.43 -34.99
N GLY A 32 -7.92 7.25 -35.02
CA GLY A 32 -6.77 6.96 -35.86
C GLY A 32 -5.45 7.60 -35.39
N TRP A 33 -5.28 7.82 -34.06
CA TRP A 33 -4.08 8.37 -33.45
C TRP A 33 -3.23 7.26 -32.79
N PRO A 34 -2.51 6.43 -33.56
CA PRO A 34 -1.91 5.20 -33.06
C PRO A 34 -0.86 5.43 -31.99
N VAL A 35 -0.09 6.51 -32.06
CA VAL A 35 0.95 6.80 -31.05
C VAL A 35 0.33 7.10 -29.68
N VAL A 36 -0.72 7.95 -29.68
CA VAL A 36 -1.41 8.31 -28.44
C VAL A 36 -2.13 7.09 -27.85
N ALA A 37 -2.79 6.30 -28.72
CA ALA A 37 -3.43 5.06 -28.29
C ALA A 37 -2.42 4.05 -27.70
N PHE A 38 -1.23 3.91 -28.29
CA PHE A 38 -0.17 3.05 -27.78
C PHE A 38 0.31 3.51 -26.40
N LEU A 39 0.61 4.81 -26.22
CA LEU A 39 1.02 5.36 -24.94
C LEU A 39 -0.08 5.24 -23.87
N GLY A 40 -1.32 5.48 -24.26
CA GLY A 40 -2.49 5.28 -23.38
C GLY A 40 -2.65 3.83 -22.96
N GLY A 41 -2.39 2.89 -23.86
CA GLY A 41 -2.38 1.44 -23.58
C GLY A 41 -1.32 1.07 -22.54
N ILE A 42 -0.09 1.60 -22.68
CA ILE A 42 0.97 1.41 -21.69
C ILE A 42 0.53 1.97 -20.32
N ALA A 43 -0.01 3.19 -20.28
CA ALA A 43 -0.49 3.79 -19.05
C ALA A 43 -1.61 2.97 -18.40
N THR A 44 -2.54 2.43 -19.19
CA THR A 44 -3.61 1.56 -18.71
C THR A 44 -3.07 0.27 -18.08
N LEU A 45 -2.15 -0.40 -18.78
CA LEU A 45 -1.53 -1.64 -18.30
C LEU A 45 -0.71 -1.40 -17.01
N PHE A 46 0.04 -0.29 -16.97
CA PHE A 46 0.78 0.09 -15.78
C PHE A 46 -0.15 0.37 -14.60
N SER A 47 -1.23 1.11 -14.81
CA SER A 47 -2.23 1.38 -13.76
C SER A 47 -2.89 0.09 -13.26
N ALA A 48 -3.26 -0.81 -14.16
CA ALA A 48 -3.81 -2.11 -13.78
C ALA A 48 -2.79 -2.94 -12.97
N TRP A 49 -1.53 -2.93 -13.37
CA TRP A 49 -0.45 -3.59 -12.63
C TRP A 49 -0.25 -2.97 -11.23
N PHE A 50 -0.18 -1.65 -11.15
CA PHE A 50 0.05 -0.92 -9.90
C PHE A 50 -1.07 -1.15 -8.88
N PHE A 51 -2.34 -1.09 -9.33
CA PHE A 51 -3.52 -1.26 -8.47
C PHE A 51 -3.99 -2.72 -8.35
N ARG A 52 -3.17 -3.70 -8.74
CA ARG A 52 -3.52 -5.13 -8.59
C ARG A 52 -3.70 -5.49 -7.11
N ASN A 53 -4.66 -6.33 -6.83
CA ASN A 53 -4.97 -6.82 -5.48
C ASN A 53 -4.98 -8.36 -5.45
N PRO A 54 -3.83 -9.01 -5.49
CA PRO A 54 -3.76 -10.46 -5.49
C PRO A 54 -4.19 -11.03 -4.14
N ALA A 55 -4.87 -12.17 -4.16
CA ALA A 55 -5.19 -12.90 -2.95
C ALA A 55 -3.91 -13.36 -2.24
N ARG A 56 -3.90 -13.29 -0.90
CA ARG A 56 -2.79 -13.76 -0.07
C ARG A 56 -3.28 -14.84 0.89
N VAL A 57 -2.44 -15.84 1.10
CA VAL A 57 -2.66 -16.84 2.15
C VAL A 57 -2.12 -16.25 3.45
N ILE A 58 -3.02 -16.03 4.41
CA ILE A 58 -2.67 -15.47 5.71
C ILE A 58 -2.21 -16.62 6.61
N PRO A 59 -1.00 -16.58 7.22
CA PRO A 59 -0.58 -17.54 8.21
C PRO A 59 -1.56 -17.55 9.38
N GLN A 60 -1.85 -18.74 9.93
CA GLN A 60 -2.73 -18.89 11.09
C GLN A 60 -1.89 -19.24 12.31
N GLY A 61 -2.17 -18.62 13.45
CA GLY A 61 -1.49 -18.89 14.71
C GLY A 61 -1.83 -17.84 15.77
N PRO A 62 -1.64 -18.13 17.04
CA PRO A 62 -1.82 -17.15 18.11
C PRO A 62 -0.73 -16.07 18.02
N ASN A 63 -1.10 -14.84 18.34
CA ASN A 63 -0.19 -13.69 18.49
C ASN A 63 0.69 -13.42 17.25
N LEU A 64 0.14 -13.65 16.05
CA LEU A 64 0.84 -13.37 14.81
C LEU A 64 0.57 -11.94 14.34
N ILE A 65 1.65 -11.19 14.08
CA ILE A 65 1.63 -9.93 13.35
C ILE A 65 2.21 -10.22 11.97
N VAL A 66 1.40 -10.08 10.93
CA VAL A 66 1.82 -10.33 9.54
C VAL A 66 2.24 -9.03 8.86
N ALA A 67 3.08 -9.13 7.83
CA ALA A 67 3.47 -7.96 7.05
C ALA A 67 2.23 -7.31 6.42
N PRO A 68 2.01 -6.00 6.62
CA PRO A 68 0.86 -5.29 6.05
C PRO A 68 0.96 -5.11 4.53
N GLY A 69 2.15 -5.21 3.95
CA GLY A 69 2.41 -5.00 2.53
C GLY A 69 3.48 -5.94 1.97
N ASP A 70 3.54 -6.03 0.65
CA ASP A 70 4.43 -6.92 -0.12
C ASP A 70 5.82 -6.30 -0.38
N GLY A 71 6.36 -5.57 0.58
CA GLY A 71 7.64 -4.89 0.41
C GLY A 71 8.84 -5.67 0.95
N LYS A 72 9.98 -5.01 0.94
CA LYS A 72 11.24 -5.50 1.51
C LYS A 72 11.45 -4.91 2.90
N VAL A 73 11.70 -5.75 3.90
CA VAL A 73 12.15 -5.27 5.22
C VAL A 73 13.54 -4.67 5.07
N ILE A 74 13.69 -3.40 5.42
CA ILE A 74 14.95 -2.64 5.32
C ILE A 74 15.55 -2.30 6.66
N ALA A 75 14.75 -2.28 7.75
CA ALA A 75 15.24 -2.06 9.10
C ALA A 75 14.34 -2.76 10.13
N ILE A 76 14.95 -3.21 11.23
CA ILE A 76 14.29 -3.67 12.46
C ILE A 76 15.10 -3.03 13.59
N GLU A 77 14.48 -2.12 14.32
CA GLU A 77 15.16 -1.28 15.31
C GLU A 77 14.34 -1.18 16.59
N GLU A 78 15.01 -1.22 17.73
CA GLU A 78 14.39 -0.89 19.01
C GLU A 78 14.56 0.60 19.26
N GLU A 79 13.47 1.33 19.40
CA GLU A 79 13.50 2.75 19.67
C GLU A 79 12.38 3.18 20.61
N PHE A 80 12.51 4.37 21.19
CA PHE A 80 11.43 5.01 21.92
C PHE A 80 10.48 5.68 20.91
N GLU A 81 9.22 5.25 20.88
CA GLU A 81 8.20 5.89 20.04
C GLU A 81 7.51 7.03 20.80
N PRO A 82 7.80 8.32 20.44
CA PRO A 82 7.36 9.46 21.26
C PRO A 82 5.95 9.97 20.97
N ARG A 83 5.33 9.55 19.85
CA ARG A 83 4.09 10.18 19.37
C ARG A 83 2.84 9.46 19.86
N TYR A 84 2.80 8.16 19.72
CA TYR A 84 1.60 7.34 19.92
C TYR A 84 1.74 6.42 21.12
N LEU A 85 2.76 5.55 21.12
CA LEU A 85 2.96 4.55 22.17
C LEU A 85 3.59 5.16 23.42
N LYS A 86 4.50 6.12 23.25
CA LYS A 86 5.29 6.77 24.32
C LYS A 86 6.09 5.78 25.16
N GLU A 87 6.56 4.72 24.53
CA GLU A 87 7.32 3.64 25.15
C GLU A 87 8.38 3.09 24.19
N ARG A 88 9.23 2.20 24.69
CA ARG A 88 10.18 1.46 23.85
C ARG A 88 9.44 0.41 23.04
N SER A 89 9.65 0.43 21.76
CA SER A 89 8.98 -0.46 20.80
C SER A 89 9.93 -0.95 19.73
N VAL A 90 9.55 -2.01 19.05
CA VAL A 90 10.27 -2.50 17.88
C VAL A 90 9.67 -1.88 16.63
N ARG A 91 10.48 -1.08 15.92
CA ARG A 91 10.11 -0.55 14.61
C ARG A 91 10.57 -1.48 13.49
N LEU A 92 9.61 -1.96 12.70
CA LEU A 92 9.88 -2.73 11.50
C LEU A 92 9.56 -1.87 10.29
N THR A 93 10.57 -1.58 9.47
CA THR A 93 10.41 -0.73 8.28
C THR A 93 10.37 -1.58 7.02
N ILE A 94 9.28 -1.46 6.26
CA ILE A 94 9.06 -2.14 4.99
C ILE A 94 9.05 -1.11 3.87
N PHE A 95 9.94 -1.30 2.89
CA PHE A 95 10.02 -0.46 1.70
C PHE A 95 9.27 -1.12 0.54
N LEU A 96 8.35 -0.37 -0.07
CA LEU A 96 7.64 -0.78 -1.28
C LEU A 96 8.21 0.00 -2.46
N ASN A 97 8.70 -0.70 -3.47
CA ASN A 97 9.08 -0.09 -4.74
C ASN A 97 7.86 0.00 -5.68
N VAL A 98 7.94 0.79 -6.75
CA VAL A 98 6.81 1.05 -7.66
C VAL A 98 6.21 -0.21 -8.31
N PHE A 99 6.95 -1.32 -8.35
CA PHE A 99 6.50 -2.59 -8.93
C PHE A 99 5.88 -3.54 -7.90
N ASP A 100 5.98 -3.23 -6.61
CA ASP A 100 5.36 -4.00 -5.54
C ASP A 100 3.84 -3.78 -5.50
N VAL A 101 3.12 -4.58 -4.72
CA VAL A 101 1.70 -4.37 -4.46
C VAL A 101 1.55 -3.29 -3.40
N HIS A 102 0.91 -2.16 -3.76
CA HIS A 102 0.78 -0.99 -2.88
C HIS A 102 -0.45 -1.04 -1.96
N ILE A 103 -1.11 -2.19 -1.87
CA ILE A 103 -2.25 -2.36 -0.96
C ILE A 103 -1.73 -2.80 0.39
N ASN A 104 -1.94 -1.96 1.40
CA ASN A 104 -1.69 -2.30 2.79
C ASN A 104 -2.92 -2.94 3.41
N ARG A 105 -2.69 -3.97 4.24
CA ARG A 105 -3.72 -4.71 4.96
C ARG A 105 -3.46 -4.64 6.45
N MET A 106 -4.49 -4.90 7.25
CA MET A 106 -4.33 -5.00 8.70
C MET A 106 -3.34 -6.12 9.04
N PRO A 107 -2.31 -5.81 9.86
CA PRO A 107 -1.26 -6.78 10.18
C PRO A 107 -1.68 -7.81 11.25
N CYS A 108 -2.72 -7.53 12.01
CA CYS A 108 -3.23 -8.36 13.09
C CYS A 108 -4.72 -8.09 13.33
N ASP A 109 -5.36 -8.99 14.06
CA ASP A 109 -6.70 -8.78 14.61
C ASP A 109 -6.62 -7.78 15.76
N GLY A 110 -7.61 -6.88 15.87
CA GLY A 110 -7.64 -5.89 16.93
C GLY A 110 -8.68 -4.80 16.69
N VAL A 111 -8.68 -3.83 17.57
CA VAL A 111 -9.56 -2.65 17.50
C VAL A 111 -8.73 -1.43 17.07
N ILE A 112 -9.22 -0.68 16.10
CA ILE A 112 -8.61 0.60 15.72
C ILE A 112 -8.96 1.62 16.81
N GLU A 113 -7.97 2.05 17.60
CA GLU A 113 -8.13 3.07 18.64
C GLU A 113 -7.99 4.48 18.08
N GLY A 114 -7.29 4.64 16.96
CA GLY A 114 -7.15 5.94 16.35
C GLY A 114 -6.55 5.88 14.94
N VAL A 115 -6.86 6.93 14.19
CA VAL A 115 -6.24 7.19 12.87
C VAL A 115 -5.79 8.63 12.87
N GLN A 116 -4.53 8.87 12.56
CA GLN A 116 -3.98 10.22 12.49
C GLN A 116 -3.30 10.46 11.15
N TYR A 117 -3.87 11.37 10.39
CA TYR A 117 -3.30 11.84 9.15
C TYR A 117 -2.40 13.05 9.42
N GLN A 118 -1.20 13.04 8.87
CA GLN A 118 -0.26 14.16 8.89
C GLN A 118 0.05 14.57 7.45
N PRO A 119 -0.35 15.78 7.03
CA PRO A 119 0.03 16.30 5.72
C PRO A 119 1.53 16.52 5.66
N GLY A 120 2.13 16.34 4.48
CA GLY A 120 3.57 16.44 4.32
C GLY A 120 3.99 16.60 2.87
N LEU A 121 5.27 16.33 2.60
CA LEU A 121 5.87 16.38 1.28
C LEU A 121 5.77 15.00 0.58
N PHE A 122 6.16 14.95 -0.68
CA PHE A 122 6.27 13.72 -1.48
C PHE A 122 7.74 13.51 -1.89
N LEU A 123 8.61 13.40 -0.90
CA LEU A 123 10.03 13.08 -1.14
C LEU A 123 10.17 11.62 -1.52
N VAL A 124 11.23 11.31 -2.29
CA VAL A 124 11.58 9.93 -2.62
C VAL A 124 11.80 9.14 -1.33
N ALA A 125 11.08 8.04 -1.17
CA ALA A 125 11.03 7.26 0.08
C ALA A 125 12.38 6.71 0.54
N SER A 126 13.37 6.60 -0.36
CA SER A 126 14.74 6.19 -0.01
C SER A 126 15.58 7.27 0.69
N LYS A 127 15.08 8.52 0.76
CA LYS A 127 15.78 9.60 1.47
C LYS A 127 15.46 9.54 2.98
N PRO A 128 16.46 9.69 3.88
CA PRO A 128 16.21 9.68 5.33
C PRO A 128 15.20 10.72 5.79
N GLU A 129 15.16 11.88 5.14
CA GLU A 129 14.24 12.97 5.45
C GLU A 129 12.77 12.62 5.12
N ALA A 130 12.54 11.66 4.22
CA ALA A 130 11.19 11.27 3.80
C ALA A 130 10.37 10.74 4.98
N THR A 131 10.96 9.98 5.87
CA THR A 131 10.31 9.42 7.07
C THR A 131 9.71 10.48 7.98
N LEU A 132 10.32 11.67 8.04
CA LEU A 132 9.87 12.75 8.94
C LEU A 132 8.99 13.79 8.23
N ARG A 133 9.18 13.99 6.92
CA ARG A 133 8.60 15.13 6.20
C ARG A 133 7.53 14.73 5.19
N ASN A 134 7.45 13.46 4.80
CA ASN A 134 6.40 13.03 3.88
C ASN A 134 5.04 12.96 4.57
N GLU A 135 4.02 13.02 3.73
CA GLU A 135 2.65 12.72 4.12
C GLU A 135 2.58 11.33 4.79
N GLN A 136 1.89 11.26 5.91
CA GLN A 136 1.79 10.05 6.73
C GLN A 136 0.36 9.81 7.19
N ASN A 137 -0.01 8.55 7.29
CA ASN A 137 -1.25 8.13 7.92
C ASN A 137 -0.92 7.03 8.95
N ALA A 138 -1.07 7.36 10.22
CA ALA A 138 -0.86 6.42 11.31
C ALA A 138 -2.18 5.79 11.75
N VAL A 139 -2.19 4.47 11.86
CA VAL A 139 -3.33 3.69 12.36
C VAL A 139 -2.88 2.98 13.63
N MET A 140 -3.51 3.29 14.74
CA MET A 140 -3.26 2.68 16.04
C MET A 140 -4.21 1.50 16.22
N ILE A 141 -3.65 0.33 16.46
CA ILE A 141 -4.40 -0.93 16.60
C ILE A 141 -4.08 -1.49 17.98
N LYS A 142 -5.13 -1.74 18.76
CA LYS A 142 -5.04 -2.49 20.02
C LYS A 142 -5.39 -3.93 19.76
N THR A 143 -4.47 -4.84 20.06
CA THR A 143 -4.71 -6.27 19.98
C THR A 143 -5.49 -6.77 21.21
N HIS A 144 -5.99 -8.00 21.18
CA HIS A 144 -6.72 -8.57 22.32
C HIS A 144 -5.82 -8.88 23.52
N ASP A 145 -4.51 -8.98 23.29
CA ASP A 145 -3.51 -9.33 24.32
C ASP A 145 -2.78 -8.09 24.90
N GLY A 146 -3.15 -6.88 24.52
CA GLY A 146 -2.61 -5.61 25.06
C GLY A 146 -2.06 -4.69 24.01
#